data_968ccc73bdc14ab0a98159b39809c886
#
_entry.id   968ccc73bdc14ab0a98159b39809c886
#
_cell.length_a   1.000
_cell.length_b   1.000
_cell.length_c   1.000
_cell.angle_alpha   90.00
_cell.angle_beta   90.00
_cell.angle_gamma   90.00
#
_symmetry.space_group_name_H-M   'P 1'
#
loop_
_entity.id
_entity.type
_entity.pdbx_description
1 polymer ?
#
loop_
_entity_poly.entity_id
_entity_poly.type
_entity_poly.pdbx_seq_one_letter_code
_entity_poly.pdbx_strand_id
1 'polypeptide(L)'
;MVRIAIVIPYASMANLAWDVFQEHTEQMRLQALDATEYSLDILVASTTQELLPQWPDCDAMIARGATYLDLCRRSLSIPVIELIINGTDIVNTLLQLRQKYGPVPATILGTQNMILGVEKLARQLGVDVTPYCFQENSLLEIRRCVEQAARDGKRVIIGGGTGCR
;
A
#
# COMPACT_ATOMS: atom_id res chain seq x y z
N MET A 1 -23.40 8.90 -12.87
CA MET A 1 -22.04 9.25 -12.35
C MET A 1 -21.71 8.25 -11.26
N VAL A 2 -20.57 7.57 -11.37
CA VAL A 2 -20.04 6.64 -10.36
C VAL A 2 -18.95 7.36 -9.56
N ARG A 3 -19.07 7.35 -8.24
CA ARG A 3 -18.13 8.03 -7.32
C ARG A 3 -17.15 7.01 -6.75
N ILE A 4 -15.88 7.20 -7.01
CA ILE A 4 -14.80 6.34 -6.53
C ILE A 4 -14.03 7.11 -5.47
N ALA A 5 -13.77 6.50 -4.32
CA ALA A 5 -12.84 7.03 -3.34
C ALA A 5 -11.54 6.23 -3.33
N ILE A 6 -10.38 6.89 -3.37
CA ILE A 6 -9.09 6.24 -3.17
C ILE A 6 -8.47 6.69 -1.85
N VAL A 7 -8.09 5.71 -1.02
CA VAL A 7 -7.42 5.96 0.26
C VAL A 7 -5.92 5.73 0.08
N ILE A 8 -5.16 6.80 0.22
CA ILE A 8 -3.69 6.79 0.07
C ILE A 8 -3.00 7.20 1.38
N PRO A 9 -1.85 6.60 1.72
CA PRO A 9 -1.16 6.89 2.99
C PRO A 9 -0.39 8.21 2.99
N TYR A 10 -0.13 8.80 1.82
CA TYR A 10 0.68 10.01 1.67
C TYR A 10 0.06 11.00 0.71
N ALA A 11 0.05 12.28 1.09
CA ALA A 11 -0.41 13.37 0.22
C ALA A 11 0.39 13.46 -1.09
N SER A 12 1.67 13.08 -1.09
CA SER A 12 2.50 13.06 -2.29
C SER A 12 2.02 12.08 -3.37
N MET A 13 1.16 11.12 -3.04
CA MET A 13 0.56 10.19 -4.01
C MET A 13 -0.71 10.76 -4.67
N ALA A 14 -1.25 11.87 -4.17
CA ALA A 14 -2.53 12.41 -4.65
C ALA A 14 -2.47 12.82 -6.12
N ASN A 15 -1.43 13.53 -6.52
CA ASN A 15 -1.27 13.95 -7.92
C ASN A 15 -1.17 12.73 -8.84
N LEU A 16 -0.35 11.73 -8.48
CA LEU A 16 -0.23 10.52 -9.26
C LEU A 16 -1.57 9.77 -9.39
N ALA A 17 -2.33 9.65 -8.31
CA ALA A 17 -3.64 9.01 -8.33
C ALA A 17 -4.62 9.76 -9.26
N TRP A 18 -4.58 11.10 -9.22
CA TRP A 18 -5.38 11.94 -10.08
C TRP A 18 -4.98 11.83 -11.55
N ASP A 19 -3.69 11.89 -11.86
CA ASP A 19 -3.18 11.79 -13.23
C ASP A 19 -3.56 10.45 -13.87
N VAL A 20 -3.36 9.34 -13.13
CA VAL A 20 -3.75 7.99 -13.60
C VAL A 20 -5.27 7.90 -13.83
N PHE A 21 -6.07 8.46 -12.93
CA PHE A 21 -7.52 8.48 -13.08
C PHE A 21 -7.95 9.25 -14.34
N GLN A 22 -7.40 10.43 -14.56
CA GLN A 22 -7.68 11.27 -15.73
C GLN A 22 -7.29 10.56 -17.04
N GLU A 23 -6.08 10.02 -17.10
CA GLU A 23 -5.60 9.27 -18.27
C GLU A 23 -6.51 8.08 -18.59
N HIS A 24 -6.88 7.30 -17.57
CA HIS A 24 -7.71 6.13 -17.75
C HIS A 24 -9.14 6.47 -18.20
N THR A 25 -9.76 7.48 -17.60
CA THR A 25 -11.11 7.90 -17.99
C THR A 25 -11.15 8.49 -19.39
N GLU A 26 -10.11 9.22 -19.81
CA GLU A 26 -10.00 9.72 -21.18
C GLU A 26 -9.79 8.58 -22.19
N GLN A 27 -8.97 7.59 -21.88
CA GLN A 27 -8.81 6.41 -22.73
C GLN A 27 -10.11 5.63 -22.91
N MET A 28 -10.89 5.43 -21.84
CA MET A 28 -12.19 4.77 -21.92
C MET A 28 -13.17 5.54 -22.80
N ARG A 29 -13.18 6.87 -22.68
CA ARG A 29 -14.00 7.76 -23.51
C ARG A 29 -13.61 7.68 -24.99
N LEU A 30 -12.33 7.75 -25.31
CA LEU A 30 -11.83 7.67 -26.69
C LEU A 30 -12.09 6.32 -27.36
N GLN A 31 -12.07 5.24 -26.58
CA GLN A 31 -12.36 3.91 -27.08
C GLN A 31 -13.87 3.61 -27.15
N ALA A 32 -14.72 4.54 -26.74
CA ALA A 32 -16.17 4.37 -26.64
C ALA A 32 -16.59 3.11 -25.82
N LEU A 33 -15.75 2.71 -24.86
CA LEU A 33 -15.98 1.51 -24.06
C LEU A 33 -17.06 1.72 -23.00
N ASP A 34 -17.16 2.95 -22.48
CA ASP A 34 -18.14 3.29 -21.44
C ASP A 34 -18.54 4.77 -21.53
N ALA A 35 -19.85 5.03 -21.51
CA ALA A 35 -20.40 6.39 -21.43
C ALA A 35 -20.63 6.85 -19.97
N THR A 36 -20.27 6.04 -19.00
CA THR A 36 -20.43 6.33 -17.56
C THR A 36 -19.51 7.47 -17.14
N GLU A 37 -20.06 8.46 -16.47
CA GLU A 37 -19.26 9.50 -15.81
C GLU A 37 -18.73 8.99 -14.50
N TYR A 38 -17.42 9.18 -14.28
CA TYR A 38 -16.73 8.83 -13.05
C TYR A 38 -16.22 10.07 -12.33
N SER A 39 -16.24 10.05 -11.01
CA SER A 39 -15.55 11.03 -10.16
C SER A 39 -14.61 10.33 -9.19
N LEU A 40 -13.53 11.01 -8.80
CA LEU A 40 -12.55 10.49 -7.86
C LEU A 40 -12.42 11.42 -6.65
N ASP A 41 -12.62 10.87 -5.46
CA ASP A 41 -12.27 11.49 -4.19
C ASP A 41 -10.97 10.88 -3.66
N ILE A 42 -9.99 11.73 -3.37
CA ILE A 42 -8.68 11.30 -2.85
C ILE A 42 -8.62 11.61 -1.36
N LEU A 43 -8.53 10.55 -0.55
CA LEU A 43 -8.49 10.63 0.90
C LEU A 43 -7.09 10.25 1.39
N VAL A 44 -6.48 11.12 2.16
CA VAL A 44 -5.17 10.86 2.76
C VAL A 44 -5.38 10.31 4.17
N ALA A 45 -5.17 8.98 4.32
CA ALA A 45 -5.30 8.30 5.60
C ALA A 45 -4.39 7.07 5.64
N SER A 46 -3.66 6.89 6.71
CA SER A 46 -2.82 5.71 6.95
C SER A 46 -3.55 4.64 7.74
N THR A 47 -4.65 4.99 8.39
CA THR A 47 -5.48 4.11 9.21
C THR A 47 -6.96 4.37 8.94
N THR A 48 -7.81 3.38 9.23
CA THR A 48 -9.27 3.57 9.17
C THR A 48 -9.77 4.57 10.21
N GLN A 49 -9.08 4.77 11.31
CA GLN A 49 -9.43 5.79 12.32
C GLN A 49 -9.27 7.21 11.77
N GLU A 50 -8.21 7.45 10.99
CA GLU A 50 -8.01 8.73 10.30
C GLU A 50 -9.05 8.94 9.18
N LEU A 51 -9.55 7.86 8.59
CA LEU A 51 -10.55 7.90 7.52
C LEU A 51 -11.96 8.20 8.05
N LEU A 52 -12.33 7.71 9.22
CA LEU A 52 -13.69 7.82 9.76
C LEU A 52 -14.27 9.24 9.78
N PRO A 53 -13.52 10.29 10.20
CA PRO A 53 -14.06 11.66 10.23
C PRO A 53 -14.34 12.24 8.84
N GLN A 54 -13.75 11.66 7.79
CA GLN A 54 -13.84 12.12 6.39
C GLN A 54 -14.44 11.02 5.49
N TRP A 55 -15.31 10.16 6.07
CA TRP A 55 -15.88 9.03 5.34
C TRP A 55 -16.61 9.51 4.07
N PRO A 56 -16.21 9.02 2.88
CA PRO A 56 -16.75 9.53 1.63
C PRO A 56 -18.13 8.95 1.34
N ASP A 57 -18.94 9.72 0.65
CA ASP A 57 -20.15 9.22 -0.01
C ASP A 57 -19.76 8.71 -1.42
N CYS A 58 -19.43 7.43 -1.52
CA CYS A 58 -18.91 6.82 -2.74
C CYS A 58 -19.58 5.48 -3.06
N ASP A 59 -19.50 5.08 -4.33
CA ASP A 59 -20.05 3.83 -4.85
C ASP A 59 -19.02 2.68 -4.84
N ALA A 60 -17.72 3.04 -4.78
CA ALA A 60 -16.61 2.08 -4.62
C ALA A 60 -15.43 2.73 -3.91
N MET A 61 -14.63 1.93 -3.22
CA MET A 61 -13.43 2.41 -2.53
C MET A 61 -12.19 1.63 -2.97
N ILE A 62 -11.10 2.34 -3.22
CA ILE A 62 -9.78 1.74 -3.50
C ILE A 62 -8.89 1.97 -2.28
N ALA A 63 -8.28 0.93 -1.76
CA ALA A 63 -7.37 1.03 -0.62
C ALA A 63 -6.24 0.00 -0.74
N ARG A 64 -5.20 0.13 0.09
CA ARG A 64 -4.07 -0.81 0.09
C ARG A 64 -3.70 -1.28 1.49
N GLY A 65 -3.01 -2.42 1.53
CA GLY A 65 -2.36 -2.94 2.73
C GLY A 65 -3.32 -3.11 3.90
N ALA A 66 -2.92 -2.63 5.07
CA ALA A 66 -3.71 -2.77 6.29
C ALA A 66 -5.04 -2.03 6.24
N THR A 67 -5.08 -0.86 5.60
CA THR A 67 -6.33 -0.09 5.45
C THR A 67 -7.36 -0.88 4.62
N TYR A 68 -6.91 -1.53 3.53
CA TYR A 68 -7.78 -2.43 2.75
C TYR A 68 -8.34 -3.57 3.61
N LEU A 69 -7.49 -4.27 4.36
CA LEU A 69 -7.92 -5.37 5.22
C LEU A 69 -8.93 -4.92 6.31
N ASP A 70 -8.70 -3.76 6.91
CA ASP A 70 -9.60 -3.20 7.91
C ASP A 70 -10.97 -2.81 7.31
N LEU A 71 -10.98 -2.25 6.10
CA LEU A 71 -12.21 -1.93 5.38
C LEU A 71 -13.01 -3.20 5.03
N CYS A 72 -12.35 -4.25 4.56
CA CYS A 72 -12.99 -5.53 4.28
C CYS A 72 -13.65 -6.16 5.53
N ARG A 73 -13.02 -6.02 6.70
CA ARG A 73 -13.58 -6.52 7.98
C ARG A 73 -14.84 -5.77 8.43
N ARG A 74 -15.06 -4.55 7.92
CA ARG A 74 -16.22 -3.72 8.29
C ARG A 74 -17.52 -4.08 7.57
N SER A 75 -17.49 -5.04 6.64
CA SER A 75 -18.68 -5.48 5.88
C SER A 75 -19.45 -4.31 5.25
N LEU A 76 -18.74 -3.46 4.52
CA LEU A 76 -19.31 -2.29 3.87
C LEU A 76 -20.30 -2.72 2.77
N SER A 77 -21.31 -1.89 2.50
CA SER A 77 -22.28 -2.10 1.41
C SER A 77 -21.72 -1.81 0.02
N ILE A 78 -20.54 -1.19 -0.05
CA ILE A 78 -19.85 -0.86 -1.30
C ILE A 78 -18.65 -1.78 -1.51
N PRO A 79 -18.22 -2.05 -2.76
CA PRO A 79 -17.03 -2.81 -3.04
C PRO A 79 -15.77 -2.06 -2.58
N VAL A 80 -14.84 -2.81 -2.00
CA VAL A 80 -13.49 -2.33 -1.67
C VAL A 80 -12.50 -3.05 -2.56
N ILE A 81 -11.74 -2.30 -3.33
CA ILE A 81 -10.78 -2.80 -4.32
C ILE A 81 -9.36 -2.63 -3.75
N GLU A 82 -8.58 -3.69 -3.81
CA GLU A 82 -7.19 -3.63 -3.34
C GLU A 82 -6.26 -3.00 -4.36
N LEU A 83 -5.50 -2.00 -3.94
CA LEU A 83 -4.34 -1.51 -4.67
C LEU A 83 -3.12 -2.39 -4.29
N ILE A 84 -2.86 -3.38 -5.12
CA ILE A 84 -1.85 -4.42 -4.88
C ILE A 84 -0.44 -3.86 -5.08
N ILE A 85 0.50 -4.28 -4.20
CA ILE A 85 1.94 -4.15 -4.45
C ILE A 85 2.35 -5.35 -5.30
N ASN A 86 2.77 -5.09 -6.52
CA ASN A 86 3.14 -6.15 -7.45
C ASN A 86 4.61 -6.57 -7.31
N GLY A 87 4.97 -7.69 -7.98
CA GLY A 87 6.34 -8.22 -7.94
C GLY A 87 7.39 -7.24 -8.48
N THR A 88 7.03 -6.40 -9.45
CA THR A 88 7.94 -5.38 -10.00
C THR A 88 8.27 -4.31 -8.98
N ASP A 89 7.29 -3.87 -8.18
CA ASP A 89 7.50 -2.91 -7.09
C ASP A 89 8.47 -3.45 -6.05
N ILE A 90 8.31 -4.74 -5.70
CA ILE A 90 9.21 -5.44 -4.77
C ILE A 90 10.62 -5.51 -5.33
N VAL A 91 10.78 -5.97 -6.59
CA VAL A 91 12.09 -6.08 -7.26
C VAL A 91 12.79 -4.73 -7.30
N ASN A 92 12.10 -3.68 -7.73
CA ASN A 92 12.66 -2.33 -7.78
C ASN A 92 13.11 -1.85 -6.40
N THR A 93 12.31 -2.09 -5.37
CA THR A 93 12.66 -1.74 -3.99
C THR A 93 13.91 -2.48 -3.50
N LEU A 94 14.01 -3.79 -3.78
CA LEU A 94 15.17 -4.61 -3.41
C LEU A 94 16.44 -4.20 -4.16
N LEU A 95 16.33 -3.86 -5.44
CA LEU A 95 17.47 -3.35 -6.22
C LEU A 95 17.94 -1.98 -5.71
N GLN A 96 17.03 -1.06 -5.39
CA GLN A 96 17.36 0.22 -4.77
C GLN A 96 18.03 0.04 -3.40
N LEU A 97 17.54 -0.88 -2.56
CA LEU A 97 18.17 -1.22 -1.29
C LEU A 97 19.63 -1.64 -1.50
N ARG A 98 19.85 -2.60 -2.41
CA ARG A 98 21.18 -3.11 -2.73
C ARG A 98 22.12 -2.02 -3.28
N GLN A 99 21.61 -1.18 -4.16
CA GLN A 99 22.38 -0.08 -4.75
C GLN A 99 22.76 0.98 -3.72
N LYS A 100 21.84 1.34 -2.80
CA LYS A 100 22.05 2.42 -1.85
C LYS A 100 22.88 2.00 -0.63
N TYR A 101 22.67 0.78 -0.13
CA TYR A 101 23.24 0.33 1.15
C TYR A 101 24.19 -0.86 1.01
N GLY A 102 24.32 -1.45 -0.20
CA GLY A 102 25.12 -2.66 -0.41
C GLY A 102 24.48 -3.90 0.23
N PRO A 103 25.30 -4.94 0.53
CA PRO A 103 24.83 -6.18 1.15
C PRO A 103 24.63 -6.00 2.65
N VAL A 104 23.52 -5.39 3.05
CA VAL A 104 23.16 -5.19 4.45
C VAL A 104 21.96 -6.05 4.85
N PRO A 105 21.93 -6.60 6.07
CA PRO A 105 20.73 -7.26 6.59
C PRO A 105 19.59 -6.25 6.70
N ALA A 106 18.52 -6.50 5.96
CA ALA A 106 17.37 -5.63 5.93
C ALA A 106 16.09 -6.39 6.34
N THR A 107 15.06 -5.64 6.66
CA THR A 107 13.72 -6.17 6.87
C THR A 107 12.70 -5.40 6.06
N ILE A 108 11.62 -6.07 5.68
CA ILE A 108 10.42 -5.43 5.17
C ILE A 108 9.27 -5.66 6.15
N LEU A 109 8.59 -4.57 6.51
CA LEU A 109 7.44 -4.59 7.41
C LEU A 109 6.16 -4.36 6.61
N GLY A 110 5.18 -5.21 6.79
CA GLY A 110 3.89 -5.07 6.12
C GLY A 110 2.87 -6.10 6.58
N THR A 111 1.64 -5.93 6.14
CA THR A 111 0.63 -6.97 6.23
C THR A 111 0.91 -8.07 5.21
N GLN A 112 0.37 -9.26 5.41
CA GLN A 112 0.65 -10.43 4.58
C GLN A 112 0.45 -10.18 3.08
N ASN A 113 -0.59 -9.45 2.71
CA ASN A 113 -0.88 -9.07 1.31
C ASN A 113 0.18 -8.13 0.70
N MET A 114 0.88 -7.34 1.53
CA MET A 114 1.94 -6.42 1.06
C MET A 114 3.29 -7.10 0.88
N ILE A 115 3.60 -8.13 1.65
CA ILE A 115 4.94 -8.75 1.69
C ILE A 115 4.98 -10.14 1.04
N LEU A 116 3.88 -10.55 0.43
CA LEU A 116 3.79 -11.85 -0.23
C LEU A 116 4.85 -11.99 -1.33
N GLY A 117 5.65 -13.06 -1.26
CA GLY A 117 6.68 -13.38 -2.25
C GLY A 117 8.01 -12.64 -2.07
N VAL A 118 8.12 -11.70 -1.13
CA VAL A 118 9.36 -10.92 -0.88
C VAL A 118 10.56 -11.83 -0.64
N GLU A 119 10.46 -12.85 0.22
CA GLU A 119 11.58 -13.75 0.51
C GLU A 119 12.09 -14.50 -0.72
N LYS A 120 11.18 -14.92 -1.59
CA LYS A 120 11.54 -15.61 -2.82
C LYS A 120 12.31 -14.67 -3.76
N LEU A 121 11.80 -13.46 -3.95
CA LEU A 121 12.43 -12.46 -4.81
C LEU A 121 13.77 -12.00 -4.23
N ALA A 122 13.85 -11.74 -2.92
CA ALA A 122 15.09 -11.35 -2.25
C ALA A 122 16.19 -12.40 -2.43
N ARG A 123 15.87 -13.68 -2.24
CA ARG A 123 16.82 -14.79 -2.49
C ARG A 123 17.29 -14.83 -3.94
N GLN A 124 16.40 -14.66 -4.91
CA GLN A 124 16.74 -14.64 -6.33
C GLN A 124 17.68 -13.47 -6.70
N LEU A 125 17.52 -12.34 -6.02
CA LEU A 125 18.32 -11.13 -6.23
C LEU A 125 19.60 -11.10 -5.36
N GLY A 126 19.83 -12.09 -4.51
CA GLY A 126 20.97 -12.12 -3.59
C GLY A 126 20.94 -10.99 -2.56
N VAL A 127 19.73 -10.63 -2.08
CA VAL A 127 19.52 -9.58 -1.07
C VAL A 127 19.07 -10.23 0.24
N ASP A 128 19.74 -9.89 1.36
CA ASP A 128 19.37 -10.39 2.70
C ASP A 128 18.20 -9.57 3.24
N VAL A 129 16.97 -10.01 2.96
CA VAL A 129 15.74 -9.40 3.47
C VAL A 129 14.88 -10.43 4.17
N THR A 130 14.48 -10.12 5.40
CA THR A 130 13.54 -10.91 6.19
C THR A 130 12.24 -10.14 6.33
N PRO A 131 11.08 -10.69 5.91
CA PRO A 131 9.80 -10.04 6.12
C PRO A 131 9.31 -10.22 7.57
N TYR A 132 8.77 -9.15 8.16
CA TYR A 132 8.02 -9.19 9.42
C TYR A 132 6.59 -8.76 9.17
N CYS A 133 5.68 -9.69 9.43
CA CYS A 133 4.25 -9.49 9.19
C CYS A 133 3.56 -8.99 10.45
N PHE A 134 2.73 -7.96 10.31
CA PHE A 134 1.75 -7.58 11.32
C PHE A 134 0.34 -7.79 10.77
N GLN A 135 -0.60 -8.11 11.65
CA GLN A 135 -1.98 -8.41 11.25
C GLN A 135 -2.93 -7.21 11.41
N GLU A 136 -2.62 -6.34 12.35
CA GLU A 136 -3.39 -5.15 12.64
C GLU A 136 -2.53 -3.92 12.41
N ASN A 137 -3.15 -2.86 11.87
CA ASN A 137 -2.48 -1.57 11.69
C ASN A 137 -2.40 -0.81 13.04
N SER A 138 -1.85 -1.49 14.04
CA SER A 138 -1.67 -0.95 15.37
C SER A 138 -0.21 -0.54 15.57
N LEU A 139 0.01 0.65 16.11
CA LEU A 139 1.35 1.14 16.43
C LEU A 139 2.12 0.19 17.36
N LEU A 140 1.40 -0.51 18.26
CA LEU A 140 2.01 -1.45 19.19
C LEU A 140 2.57 -2.67 18.46
N GLU A 141 1.83 -3.22 17.51
CA GLU A 141 2.25 -4.39 16.75
C GLU A 141 3.41 -4.05 15.80
N ILE A 142 3.32 -2.91 15.12
CA ILE A 142 4.39 -2.40 14.26
C ILE A 142 5.67 -2.18 15.07
N ARG A 143 5.57 -1.53 16.24
CA ARG A 143 6.71 -1.31 17.14
C ARG A 143 7.36 -2.62 17.57
N ARG A 144 6.59 -3.64 17.93
CA ARG A 144 7.11 -4.98 18.25
C ARG A 144 7.90 -5.59 17.09
N CYS A 145 7.39 -5.47 15.87
CA CYS A 145 8.10 -5.94 14.67
C CYS A 145 9.43 -5.20 14.48
N VAL A 146 9.45 -3.88 14.65
CA VAL A 146 10.67 -3.06 14.56
C VAL A 146 11.70 -3.47 15.63
N GLU A 147 11.28 -3.60 16.88
CA GLU A 147 12.13 -4.03 17.99
C GLU A 147 12.68 -5.44 17.79
N GLN A 148 11.87 -6.35 17.23
CA GLN A 148 12.32 -7.69 16.90
C GLN A 148 13.35 -7.65 15.75
N ALA A 149 13.10 -6.91 14.70
CA ALA A 149 14.03 -6.76 13.58
C ALA A 149 15.38 -6.19 14.05
N ALA A 150 15.37 -5.22 14.98
CA ALA A 150 16.58 -4.67 15.57
C ALA A 150 17.34 -5.71 16.39
N ARG A 151 16.67 -6.53 17.21
CA ARG A 151 17.27 -7.64 17.95
C ARG A 151 17.88 -8.69 17.03
N ASP A 152 17.27 -8.93 15.88
CA ASP A 152 17.75 -9.88 14.87
C ASP A 152 18.85 -9.28 13.98
N GLY A 153 19.38 -8.11 14.34
CA GLY A 153 20.51 -7.47 13.68
C GLY A 153 20.18 -6.83 12.34
N LYS A 154 18.90 -6.56 12.05
CA LYS A 154 18.51 -5.87 10.81
C LYS A 154 18.89 -4.40 10.90
N ARG A 155 19.57 -3.89 9.87
CA ARG A 155 20.14 -2.54 9.83
C ARG A 155 19.32 -1.56 9.01
N VAL A 156 18.48 -2.08 8.13
CA VAL A 156 17.59 -1.29 7.26
C VAL A 156 16.18 -1.83 7.37
N ILE A 157 15.22 -0.93 7.52
CA ILE A 157 13.79 -1.24 7.56
C ILE A 157 13.13 -0.64 6.32
N ILE A 158 12.41 -1.47 5.60
CA ILE A 158 11.54 -1.08 4.51
C ILE A 158 10.10 -1.21 5.01
N GLY A 159 9.31 -0.17 4.92
CA GLY A 159 7.93 -0.21 5.40
C GLY A 159 7.03 0.83 4.76
N GLY A 160 5.75 0.72 5.04
CA GLY A 160 4.78 1.75 4.72
C GLY A 160 4.85 2.94 5.70
N GLY A 161 3.97 3.94 5.50
CA GLY A 161 3.99 5.20 6.25
C GLY A 161 3.97 5.09 7.76
N THR A 162 3.28 4.10 8.28
CA THR A 162 3.19 3.88 9.73
C THR A 162 4.47 3.22 10.29
N GLY A 163 5.18 2.44 9.50
CA GLY A 163 6.41 1.75 9.92
C GLY A 163 7.68 2.60 9.82
N CYS A 164 7.61 3.75 9.15
CA CYS A 164 8.75 4.66 8.92
C CYS A 164 8.63 5.98 9.69
N ARG A 165 7.63 6.14 10.54
CA ARG A 165 7.47 7.25 11.52
C ARG A 165 7.91 6.77 12.88
#